data_106722af180b63dc5b7314be23744637
#
_entry.id   106722af180b63dc5b7314be23744637
#
_cell.length_a   1.000
_cell.length_b   1.000
_cell.length_c   1.000
_cell.angle_alpha   90.00
_cell.angle_beta   90.00
_cell.angle_gamma   90.00
#
_symmetry.space_group_name_H-M   'P 1'
#
loop_
_entity.id
_entity.type
_entity.pdbx_description
1 polymer ?
#
loop_
_entity_poly.entity_id
_entity_poly.type
_entity_poly.pdbx_seq_one_letter_code
_entity_poly.pdbx_strand_id
1 'polypeptide(L)'
;MWLIVLAVVVVVVVLVGLALNPLLKKKRDAAVLACQAALGADRILEMEPKANGLGTEPSEAGGLQGMGCLAVSDTDLMFVTWAPRNEFRISRSAITGINTSSDDIGAAQKATVLVTYTTDDGSPAVASWRLPELVSWLTVLDYDFGPEGAPAPRILDDDDD
;
A
#
# COMPACT_ATOMS: atom_id res chain seq x y z
N MET A 1 -45.31 -8.19 7.42
CA MET A 1 -44.79 -7.05 6.64
C MET A 1 -43.29 -6.84 6.82
N TRP A 2 -42.73 -6.87 8.03
CA TRP A 2 -41.29 -6.67 8.33
C TRP A 2 -40.37 -7.74 7.72
N LEU A 3 -40.80 -9.01 7.72
CA LEU A 3 -40.03 -10.12 7.12
C LEU A 3 -39.83 -9.95 5.60
N ILE A 4 -40.83 -9.40 4.91
CA ILE A 4 -40.74 -9.17 3.46
C ILE A 4 -39.75 -8.05 3.18
N VAL A 5 -39.76 -6.96 3.97
CA VAL A 5 -38.81 -5.85 3.85
C VAL A 5 -37.38 -6.33 4.11
N LEU A 6 -37.16 -7.13 5.15
CA LEU A 6 -35.85 -7.70 5.46
C LEU A 6 -35.34 -8.59 4.32
N ALA A 7 -36.20 -9.45 3.77
CA ALA A 7 -35.86 -10.33 2.65
C ALA A 7 -35.45 -9.52 1.41
N VAL A 8 -36.18 -8.45 1.09
CA VAL A 8 -35.85 -7.56 -0.04
C VAL A 8 -34.54 -6.87 0.17
N VAL A 9 -34.23 -6.34 1.38
CA VAL A 9 -32.96 -5.70 1.70
C VAL A 9 -31.79 -6.68 1.54
N VAL A 10 -31.95 -7.91 2.06
CA VAL A 10 -30.88 -8.93 1.92
C VAL A 10 -30.61 -9.26 0.44
N VAL A 11 -31.68 -9.45 -0.36
CA VAL A 11 -31.52 -9.73 -1.80
C VAL A 11 -30.84 -8.58 -2.51
N VAL A 12 -31.19 -7.32 -2.22
CA VAL A 12 -30.57 -6.15 -2.82
C VAL A 12 -29.09 -6.08 -2.44
N VAL A 13 -28.73 -6.29 -1.17
CA VAL A 13 -27.32 -6.28 -0.71
C VAL A 13 -26.53 -7.38 -1.40
N VAL A 14 -27.07 -8.59 -1.54
CA VAL A 14 -26.41 -9.70 -2.25
C VAL A 14 -26.23 -9.38 -3.73
N LEU A 15 -27.24 -8.85 -4.40
CA LEU A 15 -27.15 -8.48 -5.82
C LEU A 15 -26.14 -7.37 -6.07
N VAL A 16 -26.12 -6.36 -5.21
CA VAL A 16 -25.13 -5.27 -5.27
C VAL A 16 -23.71 -5.82 -5.04
N GLY A 17 -23.53 -6.71 -4.06
CA GLY A 17 -22.24 -7.36 -3.80
C GLY A 17 -21.75 -8.19 -4.99
N LEU A 18 -22.65 -8.97 -5.62
CA LEU A 18 -22.32 -9.75 -6.82
C LEU A 18 -21.98 -8.88 -8.03
N ALA A 19 -22.62 -7.73 -8.20
CA ALA A 19 -22.37 -6.80 -9.30
C ALA A 19 -21.07 -6.01 -9.10
N LEU A 20 -20.68 -5.67 -7.86
CA LEU A 20 -19.47 -4.90 -7.54
C LEU A 20 -18.19 -5.74 -7.66
N ASN A 21 -18.25 -7.04 -7.35
CA ASN A 21 -17.09 -7.91 -7.37
C ASN A 21 -16.33 -7.94 -8.72
N PRO A 22 -17.00 -8.11 -9.89
CA PRO A 22 -16.32 -8.13 -11.18
C PRO A 22 -15.72 -6.76 -11.55
N LEU A 23 -16.36 -5.65 -11.13
CA LEU A 23 -15.87 -4.31 -11.37
C LEU A 23 -14.57 -4.05 -10.56
N LEU A 24 -14.54 -4.42 -9.29
CA LEU A 24 -13.35 -4.30 -8.44
C LEU A 24 -12.22 -5.19 -8.95
N LYS A 25 -12.54 -6.41 -9.36
CA LYS A 25 -11.55 -7.31 -9.98
C LYS A 25 -10.94 -6.67 -11.23
N LYS A 26 -11.75 -6.14 -12.14
CA LYS A 26 -11.27 -5.48 -13.36
C LYS A 26 -10.35 -4.29 -13.06
N LYS A 27 -10.68 -3.47 -12.05
CA LYS A 27 -9.86 -2.33 -11.65
C LYS A 27 -8.54 -2.78 -11.04
N ARG A 28 -8.54 -3.80 -10.19
CA ARG A 28 -7.34 -4.41 -9.64
C ARG A 28 -6.43 -4.96 -10.73
N ASP A 29 -6.98 -5.77 -11.64
CA ASP A 29 -6.23 -6.39 -12.73
C ASP A 29 -5.62 -5.31 -13.65
N ALA A 30 -6.34 -4.22 -13.89
CA ALA A 30 -5.82 -3.07 -14.64
C ALA A 30 -4.65 -2.37 -13.92
N ALA A 31 -4.68 -2.25 -12.59
CA ALA A 31 -3.58 -1.69 -11.82
C ALA A 31 -2.34 -2.61 -11.85
N VAL A 32 -2.53 -3.93 -11.74
CA VAL A 32 -1.45 -4.93 -11.87
C VAL A 32 -0.79 -4.82 -13.25
N LEU A 33 -1.59 -4.80 -14.32
CA LEU A 33 -1.07 -4.64 -15.68
C LEU A 33 -0.30 -3.34 -15.87
N ALA A 34 -0.75 -2.25 -15.22
CA ALA A 34 -0.04 -0.98 -15.27
C ALA A 34 1.34 -1.06 -14.58
N CYS A 35 1.43 -1.68 -13.40
CA CYS A 35 2.71 -1.91 -12.73
C CYS A 35 3.64 -2.77 -13.62
N GLN A 36 3.12 -3.86 -14.19
CA GLN A 36 3.90 -4.74 -15.06
C GLN A 36 4.39 -4.04 -16.34
N ALA A 37 3.54 -3.20 -16.93
CA ALA A 37 3.92 -2.45 -18.13
C ALA A 37 4.98 -1.37 -17.85
N ALA A 38 4.90 -0.73 -16.68
CA ALA A 38 5.80 0.35 -16.31
C ALA A 38 7.15 -0.14 -15.79
N LEU A 39 7.18 -1.24 -15.03
CA LEU A 39 8.40 -1.77 -14.41
C LEU A 39 9.07 -2.89 -15.23
N GLY A 40 8.34 -3.52 -16.15
CA GLY A 40 8.74 -4.78 -16.80
C GLY A 40 8.37 -5.98 -15.90
N ALA A 41 7.55 -6.89 -16.41
CA ALA A 41 7.04 -8.01 -15.63
C ALA A 41 8.14 -8.94 -15.09
N ASP A 42 9.21 -9.09 -15.83
CA ASP A 42 10.41 -9.90 -15.52
C ASP A 42 11.35 -9.23 -14.50
N ARG A 43 11.18 -7.93 -14.25
CA ARG A 43 12.00 -7.13 -13.30
C ARG A 43 11.33 -6.89 -11.96
N ILE A 44 10.07 -7.28 -11.81
CA ILE A 44 9.34 -7.12 -10.56
C ILE A 44 9.85 -8.15 -9.54
N LEU A 45 10.33 -7.64 -8.41
CA LEU A 45 10.85 -8.43 -7.30
C LEU A 45 9.73 -8.85 -6.34
N GLU A 46 8.77 -7.93 -6.08
CA GLU A 46 7.62 -8.17 -5.22
C GLU A 46 6.43 -7.35 -5.72
N MET A 47 5.20 -7.88 -5.54
CA MET A 47 3.96 -7.21 -5.95
C MET A 47 2.81 -7.53 -5.01
N GLU A 48 2.13 -6.51 -4.49
CA GLU A 48 0.91 -6.62 -3.70
C GLU A 48 -0.26 -5.96 -4.42
N PRO A 49 -1.16 -6.75 -5.04
CA PRO A 49 -2.32 -6.22 -5.78
C PRO A 49 -3.38 -5.55 -4.90
N LYS A 50 -3.31 -5.71 -3.57
CA LYS A 50 -4.29 -5.22 -2.60
C LYS A 50 -3.65 -4.34 -1.54
N ALA A 51 -2.58 -3.65 -1.88
CA ALA A 51 -1.97 -2.67 -1.00
C ALA A 51 -2.94 -1.51 -0.73
N ASN A 52 -2.93 -1.00 0.50
CA ASN A 52 -3.70 0.19 0.85
C ASN A 52 -2.73 1.35 1.10
N GLY A 53 -2.70 2.30 0.17
CA GLY A 53 -1.95 3.54 0.32
C GLY A 53 -2.61 4.45 1.36
N LEU A 54 -1.83 4.93 2.32
CA LEU A 54 -2.30 5.80 3.38
C LEU A 54 -2.04 7.28 3.10
N GLY A 55 -1.11 7.57 2.20
CA GLY A 55 -0.76 8.92 1.79
C GLY A 55 0.74 9.18 1.80
N THR A 56 1.08 10.44 1.55
CA THR A 56 2.45 10.97 1.67
C THR A 56 2.48 12.11 2.66
N GLU A 57 3.62 12.31 3.32
CA GLU A 57 3.91 13.47 4.15
C GLU A 57 5.19 14.14 3.63
N PRO A 58 5.17 15.45 3.31
CA PRO A 58 3.98 16.32 3.26
C PRO A 58 2.96 15.90 2.19
N SER A 59 1.69 16.24 2.40
CA SER A 59 0.52 15.80 1.63
C SER A 59 0.45 16.29 0.17
N GLU A 60 1.54 16.75 -0.41
CA GLU A 60 1.55 17.38 -1.73
C GLU A 60 1.54 16.39 -2.91
N ALA A 61 1.91 15.15 -2.69
CA ALA A 61 1.85 14.12 -3.72
C ALA A 61 0.46 13.49 -3.77
N GLY A 62 -0.49 14.17 -4.37
CA GLY A 62 -1.85 13.65 -4.57
C GLY A 62 -1.84 12.29 -5.27
N GLY A 63 -2.64 11.35 -4.77
CA GLY A 63 -2.89 10.08 -5.47
C GLY A 63 -2.40 8.82 -4.80
N LEU A 64 -1.77 8.89 -3.63
CA LEU A 64 -1.31 7.68 -2.90
C LEU A 64 -2.38 7.07 -1.98
N GLN A 65 -3.52 7.73 -1.74
CA GLN A 65 -4.54 7.23 -0.84
C GLN A 65 -5.50 6.24 -1.52
N GLY A 66 -5.78 5.11 -0.83
CA GLY A 66 -6.76 4.12 -1.23
C GLY A 66 -6.16 2.79 -1.66
N MET A 67 -7.04 1.89 -2.11
CA MET A 67 -6.63 0.56 -2.57
C MET A 67 -5.93 0.63 -3.91
N GLY A 68 -4.84 -0.12 -4.04
CA GLY A 68 -4.03 -0.13 -5.25
C GLY A 68 -3.18 -1.38 -5.37
N CYS A 69 -2.33 -1.38 -6.39
CA CYS A 69 -1.25 -2.34 -6.58
C CYS A 69 0.07 -1.65 -6.24
N LEU A 70 0.81 -2.20 -5.29
CA LEU A 70 2.19 -1.81 -5.00
C LEU A 70 3.11 -2.84 -5.64
N ALA A 71 4.14 -2.38 -6.34
CA ALA A 71 5.15 -3.22 -6.97
C ALA A 71 6.54 -2.61 -6.80
N VAL A 72 7.54 -3.44 -6.61
CA VAL A 72 8.94 -3.04 -6.53
C VAL A 72 9.77 -3.81 -7.54
N SER A 73 10.63 -3.10 -8.24
CA SER A 73 11.64 -3.65 -9.13
C SER A 73 13.05 -3.40 -8.57
N ASP A 74 14.06 -3.74 -9.34
CA ASP A 74 15.46 -3.40 -9.07
C ASP A 74 15.74 -1.88 -9.03
N THR A 75 14.93 -1.08 -9.74
CA THR A 75 15.14 0.38 -9.88
C THR A 75 14.09 1.24 -9.20
N ASP A 76 12.87 0.76 -9.05
CA ASP A 76 11.74 1.60 -8.67
C ASP A 76 10.74 0.89 -7.74
N LEU A 77 10.12 1.68 -6.89
CA LEU A 77 8.90 1.35 -6.16
C LEU A 77 7.73 2.09 -6.82
N MET A 78 6.68 1.38 -7.21
CA MET A 78 5.53 1.94 -7.90
C MET A 78 4.23 1.54 -7.24
N PHE A 79 3.32 2.51 -7.10
CA PHE A 79 1.96 2.29 -6.61
C PHE A 79 0.94 2.81 -7.60
N VAL A 80 -0.05 1.99 -7.94
CA VAL A 80 -1.14 2.34 -8.86
C VAL A 80 -2.47 2.13 -8.16
N THR A 81 -3.22 3.22 -7.93
CA THR A 81 -4.55 3.13 -7.31
C THR A 81 -5.60 2.51 -8.25
N TRP A 82 -6.57 1.81 -7.66
CA TRP A 82 -7.64 1.18 -8.46
C TRP A 82 -8.64 2.19 -9.01
N ALA A 83 -8.99 3.22 -8.20
CA ALA A 83 -9.94 4.27 -8.58
C ALA A 83 -9.90 5.47 -7.61
N PRO A 84 -9.73 6.71 -8.09
CA PRO A 84 -9.29 7.02 -9.45
C PRO A 84 -7.92 6.42 -9.73
N ARG A 85 -7.60 6.14 -10.99
CA ARG A 85 -6.29 5.61 -11.36
C ARG A 85 -5.26 6.72 -11.29
N ASN A 86 -4.37 6.62 -10.31
CA ASN A 86 -3.19 7.46 -10.18
C ASN A 86 -1.95 6.56 -10.09
N GLU A 87 -0.85 7.03 -10.61
CA GLU A 87 0.44 6.35 -10.60
C GLU A 87 1.41 7.16 -9.74
N PHE A 88 2.02 6.49 -8.78
CA PHE A 88 3.02 7.08 -7.90
C PHE A 88 4.28 6.24 -7.99
N ARG A 89 5.44 6.89 -8.14
CA ARG A 89 6.71 6.22 -8.35
C ARG A 89 7.80 6.84 -7.53
N ILE A 90 8.62 6.01 -6.90
CA ILE A 90 9.83 6.39 -6.18
C ILE A 90 11.00 5.61 -6.78
N SER A 91 12.07 6.29 -7.20
CA SER A 91 13.32 5.60 -7.53
C SER A 91 13.89 4.96 -6.27
N ARG A 92 14.35 3.71 -6.35
CA ARG A 92 15.02 3.06 -5.20
C ARG A 92 16.23 3.84 -4.70
N SER A 93 16.95 4.49 -5.60
CA SER A 93 18.09 5.35 -5.25
C SER A 93 17.70 6.61 -4.45
N ALA A 94 16.44 7.02 -4.51
CA ALA A 94 15.90 8.13 -3.74
C ALA A 94 15.41 7.72 -2.34
N ILE A 95 15.27 6.42 -2.06
CA ILE A 95 14.84 5.91 -0.76
C ILE A 95 15.99 6.10 0.24
N THR A 96 15.71 6.81 1.32
CA THR A 96 16.67 7.12 2.38
C THR A 96 16.40 6.39 3.69
N GLY A 97 15.21 5.79 3.85
CA GLY A 97 14.88 5.02 5.04
C GLY A 97 13.59 4.23 4.88
N ILE A 98 13.50 3.14 5.64
CA ILE A 98 12.32 2.28 5.71
C ILE A 98 12.02 2.03 7.18
N ASN A 99 10.78 2.26 7.57
CA ASN A 99 10.30 2.04 8.93
C ASN A 99 9.00 1.25 8.89
N THR A 100 8.61 0.72 10.02
CA THR A 100 7.33 0.02 10.20
C THR A 100 6.59 0.60 11.39
N SER A 101 5.28 0.71 11.29
CA SER A 101 4.44 0.96 12.43
C SER A 101 3.36 -0.13 12.52
N SER A 102 3.12 -0.63 13.74
CA SER A 102 2.02 -1.53 14.04
C SER A 102 0.97 -0.74 14.80
N ASP A 103 -0.15 -0.44 14.16
CA ASP A 103 -1.31 0.06 14.90
C ASP A 103 -1.96 -1.11 15.63
N ASP A 104 -1.90 -1.12 16.94
CA ASP A 104 -2.62 -2.04 17.82
C ASP A 104 -4.14 -1.76 17.79
N ILE A 105 -4.77 -1.99 16.65
CA ILE A 105 -6.22 -1.92 16.55
C ILE A 105 -6.79 -3.34 16.42
N GLY A 106 -7.01 -3.98 17.57
CA GLY A 106 -7.73 -5.25 17.65
C GLY A 106 -6.96 -6.44 17.04
N ALA A 107 -7.55 -7.63 17.03
CA ALA A 107 -6.94 -8.93 16.70
C ALA A 107 -6.38 -9.13 15.27
N ALA A 108 -6.23 -8.09 14.48
CA ALA A 108 -5.54 -8.09 13.20
C ALA A 108 -4.47 -6.99 13.20
N GLN A 109 -3.25 -7.35 13.57
CA GLN A 109 -2.08 -6.50 13.39
C GLN A 109 -1.97 -6.11 11.91
N LYS A 110 -2.32 -4.88 11.59
CA LYS A 110 -2.14 -4.32 10.25
C LYS A 110 -0.87 -3.52 10.26
N ALA A 111 0.23 -4.17 9.91
CA ALA A 111 1.50 -3.50 9.84
C ALA A 111 1.55 -2.52 8.65
N THR A 112 2.10 -1.34 8.90
CA THR A 112 2.29 -0.28 7.93
C THR A 112 3.78 -0.17 7.61
N VAL A 113 4.11 -0.11 6.32
CA VAL A 113 5.45 0.25 5.83
C VAL A 113 5.48 1.75 5.59
N LEU A 114 6.50 2.42 6.11
CA LEU A 114 6.81 3.82 5.85
C LEU A 114 8.13 3.90 5.09
N VAL A 115 8.09 4.49 3.91
CA VAL A 115 9.26 4.67 3.05
C VAL A 115 9.60 6.15 3.03
N THR A 116 10.74 6.51 3.61
CA THR A 116 11.30 7.86 3.54
C THR A 116 12.13 7.99 2.26
N TYR A 117 11.91 9.03 1.50
CA TYR A 117 12.59 9.26 0.23
C TYR A 117 12.84 10.74 -0.01
N THR A 118 13.76 11.04 -0.93
CA THR A 118 14.03 12.40 -1.38
C THR A 118 13.22 12.66 -2.66
N THR A 119 12.43 13.72 -2.67
CA THR A 119 11.67 14.19 -3.83
C THR A 119 12.58 14.83 -4.88
N ASP A 120 12.07 15.09 -6.09
CA ASP A 120 12.84 15.68 -7.18
C ASP A 120 13.39 17.09 -6.86
N ASP A 121 12.74 17.81 -5.94
CA ASP A 121 13.21 19.12 -5.44
C ASP A 121 14.24 19.01 -4.30
N GLY A 122 14.58 17.80 -3.88
CA GLY A 122 15.55 17.52 -2.81
C GLY A 122 14.96 17.53 -1.40
N SER A 123 13.64 17.68 -1.24
CA SER A 123 12.97 17.66 0.06
C SER A 123 12.73 16.24 0.54
N PRO A 124 12.80 15.96 1.85
CA PRO A 124 12.41 14.66 2.40
C PRO A 124 10.89 14.48 2.39
N ALA A 125 10.44 13.29 2.04
CA ALA A 125 9.03 12.90 2.10
C ALA A 125 8.90 11.46 2.60
N VAL A 126 7.72 11.13 3.13
CA VAL A 126 7.38 9.78 3.61
C VAL A 126 6.13 9.31 2.88
N ALA A 127 6.20 8.13 2.30
CA ALA A 127 5.06 7.44 1.72
C ALA A 127 4.72 6.21 2.57
N SER A 128 3.43 5.93 2.79
CA SER A 128 3.01 4.86 3.68
C SER A 128 1.98 3.94 3.06
N TRP A 129 2.15 2.63 3.30
CA TRP A 129 1.25 1.58 2.82
C TRP A 129 0.97 0.55 3.90
N ARG A 130 -0.26 0.06 3.93
CA ARG A 130 -0.65 -1.09 4.72
C ARG A 130 -0.64 -2.33 3.85
N LEU A 131 0.15 -3.34 4.25
CA LEU A 131 0.41 -4.55 3.48
C LEU A 131 0.00 -5.79 4.27
N PRO A 132 -0.53 -6.85 3.62
CA PRO A 132 -0.85 -8.11 4.29
C PRO A 132 0.39 -8.94 4.63
N GLU A 133 1.44 -8.90 3.79
CA GLU A 133 2.69 -9.66 3.91
C GLU A 133 3.87 -8.73 4.14
N LEU A 134 4.08 -8.29 5.40
CA LEU A 134 5.09 -7.27 5.71
C LEU A 134 6.52 -7.76 5.51
N VAL A 135 6.83 -9.00 5.95
CA VAL A 135 8.22 -9.49 6.03
C VAL A 135 8.87 -9.60 4.65
N SER A 136 8.15 -10.12 3.65
CA SER A 136 8.66 -10.21 2.27
C SER A 136 9.00 -8.83 1.71
N TRP A 137 8.13 -7.85 1.95
CA TRP A 137 8.34 -6.48 1.53
C TRP A 137 9.54 -5.82 2.18
N LEU A 138 9.72 -6.01 3.48
CA LEU A 138 10.87 -5.46 4.21
C LEU A 138 12.18 -6.06 3.69
N THR A 139 12.19 -7.36 3.39
CA THR A 139 13.37 -8.03 2.81
C THR A 139 13.72 -7.46 1.44
N VAL A 140 12.75 -7.28 0.56
CA VAL A 140 12.97 -6.77 -0.79
C VAL A 140 13.37 -5.28 -0.80
N LEU A 141 12.89 -4.52 0.19
CA LEU A 141 13.24 -3.11 0.37
C LEU A 141 14.57 -2.90 1.11
N ASP A 142 15.30 -3.97 1.44
CA ASP A 142 16.57 -3.92 2.18
C ASP A 142 16.43 -3.29 3.58
N TYR A 143 15.33 -3.60 4.27
CA TYR A 143 15.11 -3.15 5.63
C TYR A 143 16.16 -3.78 6.58
N ASP A 144 16.77 -2.96 7.41
CA ASP A 144 17.72 -3.42 8.42
C ASP A 144 16.96 -4.09 9.57
N PHE A 145 16.90 -5.41 9.53
CA PHE A 145 16.44 -6.22 10.64
C PHE A 145 17.55 -6.22 11.69
N GLY A 146 17.33 -5.56 12.85
CA GLY A 146 18.28 -5.59 13.96
C GLY A 146 18.74 -6.99 14.33
N PRO A 147 19.70 -7.15 15.25
CA PRO A 147 20.42 -8.41 15.53
C PRO A 147 19.53 -9.62 15.91
N GLU A 148 18.25 -9.43 16.20
CA GLU A 148 17.29 -10.48 16.50
C GLU A 148 16.41 -10.87 15.30
N GLY A 149 16.62 -10.30 14.12
CA GLY A 149 15.86 -10.65 12.90
C GLY A 149 14.38 -10.29 12.93
N ALA A 150 13.93 -9.56 13.93
CA ALA A 150 12.56 -9.02 14.01
C ALA A 150 12.58 -7.52 13.75
N PRO A 151 11.58 -6.97 13.01
CA PRO A 151 11.47 -5.53 12.84
C PRO A 151 11.28 -4.89 14.23
N ALA A 152 12.31 -4.21 14.72
CA ALA A 152 12.21 -3.48 15.96
C ALA A 152 11.27 -2.28 15.74
N PRO A 153 10.20 -2.12 16.54
CA PRO A 153 9.42 -0.89 16.53
C PRO A 153 10.38 0.24 16.97
N ARG A 154 10.70 1.17 16.08
CA ARG A 154 11.29 2.43 16.51
C ARG A 154 10.20 3.21 17.24
N ILE A 155 10.35 3.28 18.55
CA ILE A 155 9.66 4.29 19.35
C ILE A 155 10.19 5.63 18.81
N LEU A 156 9.31 6.41 18.20
CA LEU A 156 9.58 7.83 18.03
C LEU A 156 9.59 8.39 19.45
N ASP A 157 10.76 8.69 19.94
CA ASP A 157 10.91 9.47 21.17
C ASP A 157 10.34 10.85 20.86
N ASP A 158 9.11 11.09 21.29
CA ASP A 158 8.54 12.43 21.41
C ASP A 158 9.30 13.14 22.55
N ASP A 159 10.52 13.59 22.25
CA ASP A 159 11.20 14.58 23.07
C ASP A 159 10.69 15.98 22.66
N ASP A 160 9.48 16.30 23.09
CA ASP A 160 9.02 17.67 23.20
C ASP A 160 9.24 18.15 24.63
N ASP A 161 10.27 18.96 24.82
CA ASP A 161 10.40 19.95 25.86
C ASP A 161 10.40 21.37 25.24
#